data_d72ce70b38c61daeb20d855c383fc18b
#
_entry.id   d72ce70b38c61daeb20d855c383fc18b
#
_cell.length_a   1.000
_cell.length_b   1.000
_cell.length_c   1.000
_cell.angle_alpha   90.00
_cell.angle_beta   90.00
_cell.angle_gamma   90.00
#
_symmetry.space_group_name_H-M   'P 1'
#
loop_
_entity.id
_entity.type
_entity.pdbx_description
1 polymer ?
#
loop_
_entity_poly.entity_id
_entity_poly.type
_entity_poly.pdbx_seq_one_letter_code
_entity_poly.pdbx_strand_id
1 'polypeptide(L)'
;MLYLSRKIHNMLSILIPVYNINCVSLVRKLYEMALLTEFPFEILLADDASCRKVREENRVLNRLDGCRVLELETNHGPAFIRNYLGEQARYPYLLFLDTDTSPVGEDFLSLYLKNVGGQVVCGGFCYPEEGDSFLRNKYGAQVEAQPAAERRKHPYQHFISMNFFIPRELFLRVRFDETFHLGYEDTAFGKRLEDAGIQVLHIENPVWHLVEEDAASFLVKTRRSVKNLLGRERELLPYVRLLRWYNSLKRFHAVALTAFLFRISESLLEKNLTGKHPSLRLFAFYKLGYFCWLSV
;
A
#
# COMPACT_ATOMS: atom_id res chain seq x y z
N MET A 1 -28.50 7.81 -26.93
CA MET A 1 -27.05 8.11 -27.00
C MET A 1 -26.40 8.39 -25.63
N LEU A 2 -26.95 9.25 -24.79
CA LEU A 2 -26.40 9.56 -23.45
C LEU A 2 -26.29 8.35 -22.49
N TYR A 3 -27.20 7.37 -22.57
CA TYR A 3 -27.19 6.17 -21.72
C TYR A 3 -26.09 5.17 -22.11
N LEU A 4 -25.85 5.00 -23.41
CA LEU A 4 -24.76 4.18 -23.94
C LEU A 4 -23.38 4.82 -23.69
N SER A 5 -23.27 6.15 -23.77
CA SER A 5 -22.05 6.89 -23.48
C SER A 5 -21.66 6.77 -22.00
N ARG A 6 -22.62 6.79 -21.06
CA ARG A 6 -22.36 6.54 -19.63
C ARG A 6 -21.91 5.10 -19.34
N LYS A 7 -22.45 4.10 -20.05
CA LYS A 7 -22.03 2.69 -19.88
C LYS A 7 -20.58 2.43 -20.30
N ILE A 8 -20.10 3.10 -21.34
CA ILE A 8 -18.73 2.94 -21.85
C ILE A 8 -17.70 3.58 -20.88
N HIS A 9 -18.09 4.58 -20.10
CA HIS A 9 -17.20 5.30 -19.18
C HIS A 9 -17.06 4.66 -17.79
N ASN A 10 -17.86 3.67 -17.44
CA ASN A 10 -17.90 3.09 -16.09
C ASN A 10 -17.52 1.59 -16.11
N MET A 11 -16.43 1.24 -16.79
CA MET A 11 -15.87 -0.11 -16.77
C MET A 11 -14.68 -0.18 -15.84
N LEU A 12 -14.62 -1.22 -15.00
CA LEU A 12 -13.70 -1.34 -13.87
C LEU A 12 -12.79 -2.56 -13.98
N SER A 13 -11.47 -2.36 -13.92
CA SER A 13 -10.51 -3.41 -13.65
C SER A 13 -10.13 -3.38 -12.17
N ILE A 14 -10.45 -4.44 -11.43
CA ILE A 14 -10.00 -4.66 -10.05
C ILE A 14 -8.67 -5.39 -10.12
N LEU A 15 -7.63 -4.81 -9.54
CA LEU A 15 -6.23 -5.21 -9.70
C LEU A 15 -5.64 -5.62 -8.35
N ILE A 16 -5.17 -6.86 -8.26
CA ILE A 16 -4.73 -7.46 -7.00
C ILE A 16 -3.30 -8.00 -7.18
N PRO A 17 -2.28 -7.34 -6.62
CA PRO A 17 -0.92 -7.85 -6.58
C PRO A 17 -0.83 -8.99 -5.55
N VAL A 18 -0.30 -10.15 -5.94
CA VAL A 18 -0.26 -11.37 -5.11
C VAL A 18 1.18 -11.80 -4.86
N TYR A 19 1.52 -12.05 -3.58
CA TYR A 19 2.75 -12.72 -3.21
C TYR A 19 2.58 -13.56 -1.94
N ASN A 20 2.61 -14.89 -2.08
CA ASN A 20 2.50 -15.88 -1.01
C ASN A 20 1.23 -15.76 -0.13
N ILE A 21 0.12 -15.27 -0.67
CA ILE A 21 -1.17 -15.13 0.02
C ILE A 21 -2.26 -15.81 -0.80
N ASN A 22 -3.10 -16.62 -0.14
CA ASN A 22 -4.34 -17.13 -0.71
C ASN A 22 -5.39 -16.01 -0.70
N CYS A 23 -5.82 -15.58 -1.87
CA CYS A 23 -6.76 -14.46 -2.04
C CYS A 23 -8.16 -14.91 -2.52
N VAL A 24 -8.47 -16.21 -2.48
CA VAL A 24 -9.75 -16.75 -2.98
C VAL A 24 -10.95 -16.11 -2.29
N SER A 25 -10.90 -15.93 -0.97
CA SER A 25 -11.99 -15.31 -0.21
C SER A 25 -12.20 -13.85 -0.59
N LEU A 26 -11.12 -13.06 -0.67
CA LEU A 26 -11.18 -11.66 -1.09
C LEU A 26 -11.79 -11.52 -2.49
N VAL A 27 -11.27 -12.31 -3.45
CA VAL A 27 -11.71 -12.21 -4.85
C VAL A 27 -13.18 -12.63 -5.00
N ARG A 28 -13.63 -13.68 -4.32
CA ARG A 28 -15.06 -14.07 -4.34
C ARG A 28 -15.96 -12.97 -3.80
N LYS A 29 -15.58 -12.36 -2.68
CA LYS A 29 -16.32 -11.22 -2.12
C LYS A 29 -16.40 -10.06 -3.11
N LEU A 30 -15.28 -9.67 -3.71
CA LEU A 30 -15.24 -8.61 -4.73
C LEU A 30 -16.04 -8.96 -5.98
N TYR A 31 -15.99 -10.22 -6.40
CA TYR A 31 -16.75 -10.73 -7.55
C TYR A 31 -18.27 -10.63 -7.30
N GLU A 32 -18.74 -11.08 -6.14
CA GLU A 32 -20.15 -10.97 -5.74
C GLU A 32 -20.59 -9.50 -5.68
N MET A 33 -19.77 -8.62 -5.06
CA MET A 33 -20.05 -7.18 -5.04
C MET A 33 -20.08 -6.58 -6.46
N ALA A 34 -19.20 -7.00 -7.35
CA ALA A 34 -19.14 -6.49 -8.72
C ALA A 34 -20.34 -6.93 -9.56
N LEU A 35 -20.86 -8.16 -9.36
CA LEU A 35 -22.10 -8.62 -9.99
C LEU A 35 -23.33 -7.79 -9.61
N LEU A 36 -23.34 -7.20 -8.42
CA LEU A 36 -24.41 -6.31 -7.98
C LEU A 36 -24.31 -4.91 -8.61
N THR A 37 -23.17 -4.57 -9.19
CA THR A 37 -23.00 -3.35 -9.98
C THR A 37 -23.48 -3.64 -11.41
N GLU A 38 -24.16 -2.74 -12.05
CA GLU A 38 -24.55 -2.89 -13.45
C GLU A 38 -23.41 -2.57 -14.45
N PHE A 39 -22.16 -2.50 -13.96
CA PHE A 39 -21.00 -2.08 -14.74
C PHE A 39 -20.19 -3.28 -15.19
N PRO A 40 -19.69 -3.29 -16.44
CA PRO A 40 -18.72 -4.30 -16.86
C PRO A 40 -17.45 -4.23 -15.99
N PHE A 41 -16.98 -5.38 -15.54
CA PHE A 41 -15.78 -5.48 -14.71
C PHE A 41 -14.88 -6.63 -15.16
N GLU A 42 -13.63 -6.55 -14.75
CA GLU A 42 -12.70 -7.67 -14.71
C GLU A 42 -11.96 -7.66 -13.36
N ILE A 43 -11.48 -8.82 -12.95
CA ILE A 43 -10.58 -8.95 -11.79
C ILE A 43 -9.28 -9.56 -12.28
N LEU A 44 -8.18 -8.84 -12.15
CA LEU A 44 -6.85 -9.29 -12.53
C LEU A 44 -6.00 -9.50 -11.28
N LEU A 45 -5.47 -10.69 -11.15
CA LEU A 45 -4.49 -11.00 -10.14
C LEU A 45 -3.14 -11.17 -10.84
N ALA A 46 -2.08 -10.56 -10.31
CA ALA A 46 -0.72 -10.84 -10.77
C ALA A 46 0.08 -11.46 -9.62
N ASP A 47 0.45 -12.71 -9.78
CA ASP A 47 1.25 -13.47 -8.83
C ASP A 47 2.73 -13.22 -9.09
N ASP A 48 3.40 -12.58 -8.14
CA ASP A 48 4.80 -12.17 -8.20
C ASP A 48 5.74 -13.27 -7.68
N ALA A 49 5.65 -14.46 -8.30
CA ALA A 49 6.44 -15.65 -7.98
C ALA A 49 6.15 -16.25 -6.58
N SER A 50 4.88 -16.44 -6.23
CA SER A 50 4.49 -17.16 -5.03
C SER A 50 4.94 -18.62 -5.05
N CYS A 51 4.98 -19.26 -3.89
CA CYS A 51 5.22 -20.69 -3.78
C CYS A 51 4.12 -21.50 -4.52
N ARG A 52 4.47 -22.71 -4.96
CA ARG A 52 3.60 -23.57 -5.77
C ARG A 52 2.22 -23.79 -5.14
N LYS A 53 2.15 -24.03 -3.84
CA LYS A 53 0.89 -24.26 -3.12
C LYS A 53 -0.08 -23.08 -3.30
N VAL A 54 0.39 -21.87 -3.06
CA VAL A 54 -0.44 -20.65 -3.16
C VAL A 54 -0.89 -20.40 -4.60
N ARG A 55 -0.03 -20.64 -5.58
CA ARG A 55 -0.41 -20.54 -7.00
C ARG A 55 -1.52 -21.53 -7.36
N GLU A 56 -1.39 -22.81 -6.96
CA GLU A 56 -2.40 -23.84 -7.20
C GLU A 56 -3.75 -23.46 -6.54
N GLU A 57 -3.73 -22.93 -5.32
CA GLU A 57 -4.93 -22.46 -4.62
C GLU A 57 -5.59 -21.27 -5.36
N ASN A 58 -4.83 -20.31 -5.83
CA ASN A 58 -5.37 -19.11 -6.48
C ASN A 58 -5.81 -19.37 -7.93
N ARG A 59 -5.26 -20.36 -8.63
CA ARG A 59 -5.67 -20.73 -10.00
C ARG A 59 -7.15 -21.06 -10.15
N VAL A 60 -7.82 -21.48 -9.09
CA VAL A 60 -9.28 -21.76 -9.12
C VAL A 60 -10.09 -20.53 -9.51
N LEU A 61 -9.56 -19.33 -9.29
CA LEU A 61 -10.18 -18.06 -9.63
C LEU A 61 -10.34 -17.85 -11.16
N ASN A 62 -9.52 -18.50 -11.98
CA ASN A 62 -9.70 -18.49 -13.45
C ASN A 62 -11.02 -19.12 -13.92
N ARG A 63 -11.78 -19.79 -13.02
CA ARG A 63 -13.12 -20.32 -13.33
C ARG A 63 -14.22 -19.28 -13.22
N LEU A 64 -13.94 -18.13 -12.61
CA LEU A 64 -14.88 -17.01 -12.53
C LEU A 64 -14.82 -16.21 -13.84
N ASP A 65 -15.98 -15.90 -14.39
CA ASP A 65 -16.03 -15.11 -15.63
C ASP A 65 -15.45 -13.71 -15.40
N GLY A 66 -14.61 -13.23 -16.34
CA GLY A 66 -13.92 -11.94 -16.18
C GLY A 66 -12.78 -11.94 -15.16
N CYS A 67 -12.44 -13.05 -14.50
CA CYS A 67 -11.31 -13.16 -13.60
C CYS A 67 -10.11 -13.84 -14.27
N ARG A 68 -8.89 -13.27 -14.09
CA ARG A 68 -7.65 -13.83 -14.65
C ARG A 68 -6.52 -13.78 -13.63
N VAL A 69 -5.82 -14.90 -13.46
CA VAL A 69 -4.60 -15.01 -12.66
C VAL A 69 -3.40 -15.05 -13.61
N LEU A 70 -2.54 -14.05 -13.52
CA LEU A 70 -1.30 -13.90 -14.26
C LEU A 70 -0.14 -14.29 -13.34
N GLU A 71 0.67 -15.28 -13.73
CA GLU A 71 1.77 -15.78 -12.91
C GLU A 71 3.12 -15.38 -13.49
N LEU A 72 3.97 -14.74 -12.66
CA LEU A 72 5.34 -14.39 -13.01
C LEU A 72 6.31 -15.44 -12.47
N GLU A 73 7.42 -15.65 -13.19
CA GLU A 73 8.45 -16.63 -12.82
C GLU A 73 9.41 -16.12 -11.72
N THR A 74 9.58 -14.80 -11.62
CA THR A 74 10.49 -14.17 -10.67
C THR A 74 9.77 -13.07 -9.87
N ASN A 75 10.20 -12.86 -8.62
CA ASN A 75 9.67 -11.79 -7.78
C ASN A 75 10.31 -10.44 -8.15
N HIS A 76 9.48 -9.48 -8.50
CA HIS A 76 9.87 -8.14 -8.93
C HIS A 76 9.55 -7.05 -7.88
N GLY A 77 8.67 -7.35 -6.94
CA GLY A 77 8.26 -6.45 -5.87
C GLY A 77 7.04 -5.58 -6.18
N PRO A 78 6.57 -4.84 -5.16
CA PRO A 78 5.24 -4.22 -5.17
C PRO A 78 5.07 -3.10 -6.20
N ALA A 79 6.09 -2.36 -6.54
CA ALA A 79 6.03 -1.31 -7.56
C ALA A 79 5.84 -1.89 -8.96
N PHE A 80 6.68 -2.86 -9.32
CA PHE A 80 6.62 -3.52 -10.63
C PHE A 80 5.27 -4.21 -10.85
N ILE A 81 4.83 -5.02 -9.87
CA ILE A 81 3.62 -5.83 -10.05
C ILE A 81 2.37 -4.98 -10.23
N ARG A 82 2.29 -3.80 -9.56
CA ARG A 82 1.20 -2.84 -9.78
C ARG A 82 1.28 -2.21 -11.17
N ASN A 83 2.48 -1.85 -11.64
CA ASN A 83 2.66 -1.34 -13.00
C ASN A 83 2.23 -2.37 -14.04
N TYR A 84 2.66 -3.61 -13.87
CA TYR A 84 2.29 -4.72 -14.74
C TYR A 84 0.76 -4.92 -14.79
N LEU A 85 0.08 -4.94 -13.63
CA LEU A 85 -1.38 -5.03 -13.57
C LEU A 85 -2.07 -3.89 -14.33
N GLY A 86 -1.62 -2.66 -14.16
CA GLY A 86 -2.17 -1.50 -14.87
C GLY A 86 -2.01 -1.58 -16.39
N GLU A 87 -0.92 -2.18 -16.86
CA GLU A 87 -0.69 -2.44 -18.29
C GLU A 87 -1.64 -3.52 -18.84
N GLN A 88 -1.84 -4.61 -18.07
CA GLN A 88 -2.69 -5.75 -18.45
C GLN A 88 -4.19 -5.46 -18.36
N ALA A 89 -4.57 -4.40 -17.64
CA ALA A 89 -5.97 -3.98 -17.46
C ALA A 89 -6.58 -3.50 -18.77
N ARG A 90 -7.85 -3.89 -19.00
CA ARG A 90 -8.60 -3.54 -20.23
C ARG A 90 -9.43 -2.28 -20.09
N TYR A 91 -9.88 -1.99 -18.87
CA TYR A 91 -10.90 -0.99 -18.63
C TYR A 91 -10.33 0.38 -18.24
N PRO A 92 -11.09 1.47 -18.42
CA PRO A 92 -10.60 2.82 -18.21
C PRO A 92 -10.38 3.21 -16.76
N TYR A 93 -10.94 2.47 -15.81
CA TYR A 93 -10.75 2.70 -14.38
C TYR A 93 -10.13 1.50 -13.71
N LEU A 94 -9.16 1.77 -12.84
CA LEU A 94 -8.41 0.78 -12.09
C LEU A 94 -8.71 0.93 -10.60
N LEU A 95 -9.05 -0.16 -9.94
CA LEU A 95 -9.14 -0.26 -8.48
C LEU A 95 -8.05 -1.22 -8.00
N PHE A 96 -7.06 -0.72 -7.31
CA PHE A 96 -6.02 -1.53 -6.70
C PHE A 96 -6.41 -1.90 -5.28
N LEU A 97 -6.23 -3.18 -4.94
CA LEU A 97 -6.44 -3.73 -3.59
C LEU A 97 -5.32 -4.71 -3.25
N ASP A 98 -4.76 -4.61 -2.05
CA ASP A 98 -3.80 -5.59 -1.56
C ASP A 98 -4.49 -6.88 -1.09
N THR A 99 -3.81 -8.03 -1.21
CA THR A 99 -4.36 -9.36 -0.91
C THR A 99 -4.72 -9.59 0.56
N ASP A 100 -4.08 -8.90 1.48
CA ASP A 100 -4.32 -8.96 2.92
C ASP A 100 -5.41 -7.98 3.38
N THR A 101 -6.34 -7.67 2.50
CA THR A 101 -7.45 -6.73 2.77
C THR A 101 -8.82 -7.39 2.60
N SER A 102 -9.85 -6.72 3.13
CA SER A 102 -11.25 -7.04 2.86
C SER A 102 -12.11 -5.78 2.92
N PRO A 103 -12.98 -5.51 1.93
CA PRO A 103 -13.93 -4.40 2.00
C PRO A 103 -14.74 -4.40 3.31
N VAL A 104 -14.90 -3.22 3.92
CA VAL A 104 -15.70 -3.05 5.15
C VAL A 104 -17.18 -2.95 4.81
N GLY A 105 -17.57 -2.05 3.91
CA GLY A 105 -18.95 -1.79 3.53
C GLY A 105 -19.41 -2.61 2.32
N GLU A 106 -20.71 -2.89 2.26
CA GLU A 106 -21.32 -3.56 1.09
C GLU A 106 -21.38 -2.66 -0.15
N ASP A 107 -21.38 -1.35 0.04
CA ASP A 107 -21.40 -0.35 -1.02
C ASP A 107 -19.99 0.04 -1.53
N PHE A 108 -18.96 -0.72 -1.13
CA PHE A 108 -17.55 -0.45 -1.39
C PHE A 108 -17.26 -0.08 -2.86
N LEU A 109 -17.68 -0.91 -3.83
CA LEU A 109 -17.46 -0.62 -5.25
C LEU A 109 -18.31 0.57 -5.74
N SER A 110 -19.55 0.69 -5.27
CA SER A 110 -20.44 1.79 -5.64
C SER A 110 -19.88 3.16 -5.24
N LEU A 111 -19.22 3.24 -4.09
CA LEU A 111 -18.59 4.48 -3.61
C LEU A 111 -17.45 4.94 -4.53
N TYR A 112 -16.67 4.03 -5.08
CA TYR A 112 -15.68 4.37 -6.10
C TYR A 112 -16.32 4.81 -7.41
N LEU A 113 -17.31 4.07 -7.88
CA LEU A 113 -18.01 4.35 -9.15
C LEU A 113 -18.78 5.68 -9.12
N LYS A 114 -19.18 6.18 -7.94
CA LYS A 114 -19.74 7.53 -7.77
C LYS A 114 -18.70 8.64 -7.90
N ASN A 115 -17.42 8.31 -7.74
CA ASN A 115 -16.30 9.25 -7.80
C ASN A 115 -15.48 9.14 -9.10
N VAL A 116 -16.10 8.63 -10.17
CA VAL A 116 -15.48 8.56 -11.50
C VAL A 116 -15.12 9.97 -11.99
N GLY A 117 -13.88 10.17 -12.41
CA GLY A 117 -13.38 11.46 -12.88
C GLY A 117 -11.89 11.43 -13.17
N GLY A 118 -11.29 12.58 -13.37
CA GLY A 118 -9.87 12.76 -13.69
C GLY A 118 -8.95 12.80 -12.44
N GLN A 119 -9.31 12.14 -11.35
CA GLN A 119 -8.61 12.19 -10.07
C GLN A 119 -8.31 10.79 -9.52
N VAL A 120 -7.39 10.71 -8.57
CA VAL A 120 -7.15 9.50 -7.76
C VAL A 120 -8.09 9.53 -6.56
N VAL A 121 -8.69 8.38 -6.21
CA VAL A 121 -9.56 8.25 -5.04
C VAL A 121 -8.99 7.19 -4.10
N CYS A 122 -8.69 7.57 -2.85
CA CYS A 122 -8.15 6.68 -1.83
C CYS A 122 -9.21 6.39 -0.76
N GLY A 123 -9.57 5.13 -0.59
CA GLY A 123 -10.58 4.69 0.39
C GLY A 123 -10.05 4.63 1.82
N GLY A 124 -8.76 4.35 1.98
CA GLY A 124 -8.13 4.11 3.27
C GLY A 124 -8.31 2.68 3.78
N PHE A 125 -7.87 2.46 5.01
CA PHE A 125 -7.96 1.15 5.65
C PHE A 125 -8.13 1.31 7.16
N CYS A 126 -8.55 0.24 7.81
CA CYS A 126 -8.70 0.14 9.26
C CYS A 126 -8.29 -1.25 9.76
N TYR A 127 -8.19 -1.38 11.06
CA TYR A 127 -7.89 -2.64 11.74
C TYR A 127 -9.10 -3.11 12.53
N PRO A 128 -9.35 -4.43 12.66
CA PRO A 128 -10.34 -4.96 13.59
C PRO A 128 -10.04 -4.49 15.03
N GLU A 129 -11.10 -4.25 15.83
CA GLU A 129 -10.95 -3.78 17.22
C GLU A 129 -10.20 -4.79 18.12
N GLU A 130 -10.35 -6.07 17.84
CA GLU A 130 -9.71 -7.19 18.52
C GLU A 130 -8.38 -7.57 17.85
N GLY A 131 -7.52 -6.59 17.59
CA GLY A 131 -6.19 -6.84 17.03
C GLY A 131 -5.17 -7.20 18.10
N ASP A 132 -4.31 -8.21 17.82
CA ASP A 132 -3.18 -8.56 18.66
C ASP A 132 -2.30 -7.34 18.98
N SER A 133 -1.74 -7.33 20.21
CA SER A 133 -0.84 -6.28 20.70
C SER A 133 0.52 -6.21 19.97
N PHE A 134 0.68 -6.89 18.84
CA PHE A 134 1.89 -6.91 18.05
C PHE A 134 2.23 -5.52 17.48
N LEU A 135 3.52 -5.27 17.36
CA LEU A 135 4.04 -3.99 16.88
C LEU A 135 3.40 -3.54 15.56
N ARG A 136 3.19 -4.46 14.60
CA ARG A 136 2.61 -4.15 13.29
C ARG A 136 1.19 -3.61 13.41
N ASN A 137 0.32 -4.31 14.13
CA ASN A 137 -1.07 -3.90 14.29
C ASN A 137 -1.19 -2.60 15.08
N LYS A 138 -0.41 -2.49 16.17
CA LYS A 138 -0.39 -1.26 16.98
C LYS A 138 0.09 -0.05 16.19
N TYR A 139 1.15 -0.19 15.41
CA TYR A 139 1.67 0.88 14.56
C TYR A 139 0.68 1.23 13.46
N GLY A 140 0.13 0.24 12.79
CA GLY A 140 -0.85 0.42 11.74
C GLY A 140 -2.11 1.13 12.24
N ALA A 141 -2.71 0.65 13.32
CA ALA A 141 -3.95 1.23 13.85
C ALA A 141 -3.78 2.64 14.43
N GLN A 142 -2.63 2.94 15.09
CA GLN A 142 -2.44 4.22 15.75
C GLN A 142 -1.74 5.29 14.89
N VAL A 143 -1.00 4.89 13.85
CA VAL A 143 -0.16 5.82 13.08
C VAL A 143 -0.53 5.87 11.60
N GLU A 144 -0.85 4.72 10.99
CA GLU A 144 -1.09 4.64 9.55
C GLU A 144 -2.57 4.77 9.18
N ALA A 145 -3.46 4.09 9.93
CA ALA A 145 -4.90 4.13 9.70
C ALA A 145 -5.48 5.48 10.17
N GLN A 146 -5.63 6.40 9.24
CA GLN A 146 -6.16 7.74 9.51
C GLN A 146 -7.52 7.92 8.83
N PRO A 147 -8.51 8.60 9.48
CA PRO A 147 -9.78 8.92 8.84
C PRO A 147 -9.59 9.86 7.64
N ALA A 148 -10.52 9.84 6.69
CA ALA A 148 -10.41 10.64 5.47
C ALA A 148 -10.25 12.14 5.75
N ALA A 149 -10.88 12.65 6.82
CA ALA A 149 -10.75 14.06 7.22
C ALA A 149 -9.29 14.45 7.54
N GLU A 150 -8.53 13.57 8.19
CA GLU A 150 -7.10 13.80 8.47
C GLU A 150 -6.25 13.61 7.21
N ARG A 151 -6.53 12.56 6.41
CA ARG A 151 -5.80 12.30 5.17
C ARG A 151 -5.91 13.44 4.16
N ARG A 152 -7.06 14.14 4.09
CA ARG A 152 -7.29 15.30 3.22
C ARG A 152 -6.41 16.50 3.54
N LYS A 153 -5.88 16.62 4.76
CA LYS A 153 -4.98 17.74 5.13
C LYS A 153 -3.64 17.68 4.39
N HIS A 154 -3.19 16.46 4.07
CA HIS A 154 -1.94 16.20 3.34
C HIS A 154 -2.15 15.07 2.34
N PRO A 155 -2.93 15.29 1.25
CA PRO A 155 -3.47 14.20 0.44
C PRO A 155 -2.41 13.32 -0.22
N TYR A 156 -1.31 13.88 -0.65
CA TYR A 156 -0.23 13.13 -1.28
C TYR A 156 0.64 12.36 -0.28
N GLN A 157 0.83 12.91 0.93
CA GLN A 157 1.59 12.26 1.99
C GLN A 157 0.86 11.05 2.59
N HIS A 158 -0.48 11.06 2.51
CA HIS A 158 -1.36 9.99 2.99
C HIS A 158 -1.86 9.08 1.87
N PHE A 159 -1.26 9.16 0.68
CA PHE A 159 -1.51 8.18 -0.36
C PHE A 159 -1.00 6.81 0.09
N ILE A 160 -1.84 5.78 -0.07
CA ILE A 160 -1.53 4.38 0.22
C ILE A 160 -2.05 3.52 -0.93
N SER A 161 -1.20 2.64 -1.46
CA SER A 161 -1.52 1.79 -2.62
C SER A 161 -2.42 0.60 -2.30
N MET A 162 -2.65 0.34 -1.01
CA MET A 162 -3.46 -0.78 -0.55
C MET A 162 -4.92 -0.74 -1.01
N ASN A 163 -5.48 0.47 -1.21
CA ASN A 163 -6.89 0.68 -1.53
C ASN A 163 -7.07 2.03 -2.24
N PHE A 164 -6.89 2.03 -3.57
CA PHE A 164 -7.07 3.24 -4.36
C PHE A 164 -7.64 2.99 -5.76
N PHE A 165 -8.36 3.97 -6.27
CA PHE A 165 -9.00 4.00 -7.57
C PHE A 165 -8.39 5.11 -8.41
N ILE A 166 -8.12 4.84 -9.70
CA ILE A 166 -7.44 5.77 -10.60
C ILE A 166 -7.86 5.53 -12.07
N PRO A 167 -8.05 6.56 -12.90
CA PRO A 167 -8.15 6.40 -14.34
C PRO A 167 -6.88 5.73 -14.90
N ARG A 168 -7.06 4.72 -15.75
CA ARG A 168 -5.94 3.95 -16.34
C ARG A 168 -4.95 4.85 -17.08
N GLU A 169 -5.43 5.84 -17.81
CA GLU A 169 -4.58 6.79 -18.53
C GLU A 169 -3.65 7.56 -17.58
N LEU A 170 -4.18 8.03 -16.44
CA LEU A 170 -3.38 8.72 -15.43
C LEU A 170 -2.37 7.77 -14.79
N PHE A 171 -2.79 6.54 -14.47
CA PHE A 171 -1.90 5.53 -13.90
C PHE A 171 -0.71 5.24 -14.81
N LEU A 172 -0.96 4.98 -16.10
CA LEU A 172 0.09 4.68 -17.09
C LEU A 172 1.05 5.86 -17.32
N ARG A 173 0.58 7.10 -17.11
CA ARG A 173 1.40 8.31 -17.20
C ARG A 173 2.33 8.48 -15.99
N VAL A 174 1.83 8.19 -14.77
CA VAL A 174 2.60 8.42 -13.54
C VAL A 174 3.46 7.22 -13.15
N ARG A 175 2.90 6.03 -13.10
CA ARG A 175 3.51 4.75 -12.74
C ARG A 175 4.24 4.75 -11.38
N PHE A 176 4.32 3.60 -10.75
CA PHE A 176 5.20 3.41 -9.60
C PHE A 176 6.67 3.44 -10.03
N ASP A 177 7.54 3.89 -9.14
CA ASP A 177 8.99 3.82 -9.34
C ASP A 177 9.49 2.43 -8.93
N GLU A 178 9.87 1.62 -9.91
CA GLU A 178 10.29 0.23 -9.73
C GLU A 178 11.66 0.10 -9.04
N THR A 179 12.37 1.20 -8.82
CA THR A 179 13.60 1.21 -8.02
C THR A 179 13.32 1.08 -6.51
N PHE A 180 12.04 1.19 -6.08
CA PHE A 180 11.60 0.85 -4.73
C PHE A 180 11.17 -0.62 -4.68
N HIS A 181 11.98 -1.46 -4.07
CA HIS A 181 11.69 -2.90 -3.98
C HIS A 181 10.71 -3.25 -2.85
N LEU A 182 10.67 -2.49 -1.75
CA LEU A 182 9.75 -2.68 -0.63
C LEU A 182 9.75 -1.45 0.28
N GLY A 183 8.58 -0.82 0.42
CA GLY A 183 8.33 0.33 1.30
C GLY A 183 8.79 1.66 0.70
N TYR A 184 8.01 2.69 0.98
CA TYR A 184 8.08 4.05 0.44
C TYR A 184 7.75 4.20 -1.05
N GLU A 185 7.44 3.13 -1.78
CA GLU A 185 6.89 3.20 -3.14
C GLU A 185 5.60 4.02 -3.19
N ASP A 186 4.75 3.90 -2.17
CA ASP A 186 3.52 4.67 -2.01
C ASP A 186 3.80 6.16 -1.87
N THR A 187 4.76 6.49 -0.99
CA THR A 187 5.18 7.87 -0.78
C THR A 187 5.76 8.49 -2.04
N ALA A 188 6.59 7.74 -2.78
CA ALA A 188 7.14 8.18 -4.05
C ALA A 188 6.04 8.36 -5.11
N PHE A 189 5.04 7.46 -5.14
CA PHE A 189 3.90 7.59 -6.05
C PHE A 189 3.03 8.79 -5.69
N GLY A 190 2.74 9.03 -4.40
CA GLY A 190 2.03 10.21 -3.94
C GLY A 190 2.72 11.51 -4.36
N LYS A 191 4.07 11.56 -4.24
CA LYS A 191 4.86 12.68 -4.74
C LYS A 191 4.74 12.86 -6.26
N ARG A 192 4.82 11.77 -7.03
CA ARG A 192 4.65 11.83 -8.48
C ARG A 192 3.28 12.33 -8.91
N LEU A 193 2.22 11.99 -8.15
CA LEU A 193 0.87 12.55 -8.38
C LEU A 193 0.85 14.05 -8.14
N GLU A 194 1.50 14.54 -7.07
CA GLU A 194 1.61 15.97 -6.77
C GLU A 194 2.40 16.72 -7.86
N ASP A 195 3.57 16.20 -8.26
CA ASP A 195 4.40 16.77 -9.33
C ASP A 195 3.65 16.83 -10.68
N ALA A 196 2.76 15.86 -10.94
CA ALA A 196 1.93 15.82 -12.14
C ALA A 196 0.65 16.68 -12.06
N GLY A 197 0.39 17.33 -10.91
CA GLY A 197 -0.82 18.12 -10.68
C GLY A 197 -2.10 17.28 -10.62
N ILE A 198 -2.01 15.97 -10.33
CA ILE A 198 -3.16 15.07 -10.27
C ILE A 198 -3.75 15.13 -8.86
N GLN A 199 -5.03 15.42 -8.75
CA GLN A 199 -5.71 15.51 -7.46
C GLN A 199 -5.88 14.12 -6.83
N VAL A 200 -5.69 14.06 -5.50
CA VAL A 200 -5.96 12.88 -4.67
C VAL A 200 -7.14 13.19 -3.74
N LEU A 201 -8.25 12.51 -3.94
CA LEU A 201 -9.44 12.59 -3.11
C LEU A 201 -9.43 11.44 -2.10
N HIS A 202 -9.46 11.77 -0.81
CA HIS A 202 -9.65 10.76 0.24
C HIS A 202 -11.12 10.66 0.65
N ILE A 203 -11.67 9.45 0.59
CA ILE A 203 -13.06 9.15 1.01
C ILE A 203 -13.06 8.15 2.17
N GLU A 204 -14.16 8.07 2.93
CA GLU A 204 -14.37 6.99 3.89
C GLU A 204 -14.93 5.76 3.16
N ASN A 205 -14.01 4.93 2.65
CA ASN A 205 -14.31 3.68 1.99
C ASN A 205 -13.25 2.64 2.35
N PRO A 206 -13.08 2.33 3.65
CA PRO A 206 -11.94 1.56 4.11
C PRO A 206 -12.05 0.09 3.75
N VAL A 207 -10.89 -0.56 3.73
CA VAL A 207 -10.75 -2.01 3.80
C VAL A 207 -10.23 -2.39 5.20
N TRP A 208 -10.62 -3.55 5.70
CA TRP A 208 -9.91 -4.21 6.80
C TRP A 208 -8.53 -4.59 6.32
N HIS A 209 -7.50 -4.27 7.09
CA HIS A 209 -6.14 -4.78 6.90
C HIS A 209 -5.96 -6.00 7.81
N LEU A 210 -5.93 -7.19 7.20
CA LEU A 210 -5.94 -8.49 7.87
C LEU A 210 -4.53 -9.05 7.96
N VAL A 211 -3.63 -8.34 8.65
CA VAL A 211 -2.23 -8.75 8.77
C VAL A 211 -1.99 -9.68 9.95
N GLU A 212 -1.48 -10.86 9.65
CA GLU A 212 -0.92 -11.79 10.62
C GLU A 212 0.62 -11.78 10.52
N GLU A 213 1.25 -10.67 10.88
CA GLU A 213 2.70 -10.54 10.82
C GLU A 213 3.29 -10.40 12.21
N ASP A 214 4.22 -11.30 12.54
CA ASP A 214 4.97 -11.21 13.81
C ASP A 214 5.91 -10.00 13.82
N ALA A 215 6.21 -9.52 15.03
CA ALA A 215 7.00 -8.31 15.21
C ALA A 215 8.44 -8.43 14.67
N ALA A 216 9.05 -9.62 14.69
CA ALA A 216 10.42 -9.81 14.18
C ALA A 216 10.45 -9.69 12.66
N SER A 217 9.51 -10.33 11.96
CA SER A 217 9.33 -10.19 10.50
C SER A 217 9.06 -8.74 10.11
N PHE A 218 8.22 -8.03 10.87
CA PHE A 218 7.94 -6.62 10.65
C PHE A 218 9.19 -5.73 10.82
N LEU A 219 10.05 -6.00 11.81
CA LEU A 219 11.30 -5.27 11.96
C LEU A 219 12.27 -5.52 10.80
N VAL A 220 12.35 -6.74 10.27
CA VAL A 220 13.15 -7.05 9.06
C VAL A 220 12.66 -6.26 7.86
N LYS A 221 11.34 -6.25 7.61
CA LYS A 221 10.74 -5.45 6.52
C LYS A 221 10.96 -3.95 6.74
N THR A 222 10.83 -3.47 7.99
CA THR A 222 11.12 -2.07 8.34
C THR A 222 12.54 -1.66 7.99
N ARG A 223 13.54 -2.51 8.28
CA ARG A 223 14.93 -2.23 7.90
C ARG A 223 15.13 -2.16 6.38
N ARG A 224 14.49 -3.08 5.63
CA ARG A 224 14.52 -3.05 4.16
C ARG A 224 13.92 -1.77 3.62
N SER A 225 12.75 -1.40 4.15
CA SER A 225 12.05 -0.17 3.80
C SER A 225 12.90 1.08 4.07
N VAL A 226 13.51 1.18 5.26
CA VAL A 226 14.35 2.33 5.63
C VAL A 226 15.57 2.47 4.69
N LYS A 227 16.14 1.36 4.19
CA LYS A 227 17.24 1.40 3.21
C LYS A 227 16.84 2.09 1.89
N ASN A 228 15.58 1.99 1.48
CA ASN A 228 15.08 2.65 0.27
C ASN A 228 15.13 4.18 0.35
N LEU A 229 15.28 4.76 1.52
CA LEU A 229 15.41 6.21 1.71
C LEU A 229 16.83 6.72 1.45
N LEU A 230 17.84 5.84 1.41
CA LEU A 230 19.22 6.25 1.13
C LEU A 230 19.35 6.79 -0.29
N GLY A 231 19.96 7.96 -0.42
CA GLY A 231 20.12 8.67 -1.69
C GLY A 231 18.86 9.41 -2.16
N ARG A 232 17.71 9.26 -1.46
CA ARG A 232 16.42 9.90 -1.78
C ARG A 232 16.00 10.96 -0.75
N GLU A 233 16.92 11.35 0.14
CA GLU A 233 16.60 12.22 1.29
C GLU A 233 16.04 13.58 0.85
N ARG A 234 16.58 14.17 -0.21
CA ARG A 234 16.12 15.48 -0.72
C ARG A 234 14.74 15.39 -1.34
N GLU A 235 14.51 14.34 -2.11
CA GLU A 235 13.27 14.11 -2.85
C GLU A 235 12.09 13.86 -1.90
N LEU A 236 12.30 12.99 -0.90
CA LEU A 236 11.23 12.53 -0.01
C LEU A 236 11.16 13.29 1.32
N LEU A 237 12.04 14.28 1.55
CA LEU A 237 12.06 15.07 2.81
C LEU A 237 10.70 15.64 3.21
N PRO A 238 9.89 16.25 2.33
CA PRO A 238 8.59 16.80 2.70
C PRO A 238 7.57 15.74 3.11
N TYR A 239 7.71 14.51 2.59
CA TYR A 239 6.74 13.43 2.74
C TYR A 239 7.06 12.48 3.90
N VAL A 240 8.35 12.28 4.22
CA VAL A 240 8.80 11.28 5.19
C VAL A 240 9.24 11.92 6.50
N ARG A 241 8.48 11.67 7.58
CA ARG A 241 8.77 12.20 8.92
C ARG A 241 10.17 11.82 9.42
N LEU A 242 10.62 10.60 9.13
CA LEU A 242 11.96 10.12 9.49
C LEU A 242 13.05 11.04 8.89
N LEU A 243 12.93 11.40 7.62
CA LEU A 243 13.90 12.26 6.94
C LEU A 243 13.91 13.68 7.50
N ARG A 244 12.74 14.21 7.93
CA ARG A 244 12.69 15.52 8.61
C ARG A 244 13.47 15.48 9.92
N TRP A 245 13.32 14.43 10.72
CA TRP A 245 14.11 14.24 11.95
C TRP A 245 15.58 14.06 11.66
N TYR A 246 15.94 13.23 10.68
CA TYR A 246 17.33 13.06 10.25
C TYR A 246 17.97 14.36 9.80
N ASN A 247 17.26 15.18 9.00
CA ASN A 247 17.75 16.48 8.58
C ASN A 247 17.98 17.43 9.76
N SER A 248 17.13 17.38 10.80
CA SER A 248 17.36 18.11 12.04
C SER A 248 18.62 17.65 12.77
N LEU A 249 18.83 16.31 12.89
CA LEU A 249 20.07 15.76 13.47
C LEU A 249 21.32 16.18 12.69
N LYS A 250 21.24 16.26 11.37
CA LYS A 250 22.36 16.79 10.55
C LYS A 250 22.72 18.23 10.92
N ARG A 251 21.73 19.10 11.11
CA ARG A 251 21.94 20.49 11.49
C ARG A 251 22.63 20.63 12.86
N PHE A 252 22.37 19.71 13.77
CA PHE A 252 22.97 19.70 15.11
C PHE A 252 24.21 18.79 15.21
N HIS A 253 24.72 18.27 14.10
CA HIS A 253 25.87 17.32 14.06
C HIS A 253 25.66 16.07 14.94
N ALA A 254 24.41 15.68 15.18
CA ALA A 254 24.04 14.60 16.10
C ALA A 254 23.86 13.23 15.43
N VAL A 255 24.09 13.10 14.11
CA VAL A 255 23.87 11.85 13.36
C VAL A 255 24.73 10.71 13.89
N ALA A 256 26.05 10.95 14.04
CA ALA A 256 26.98 9.92 14.53
C ALA A 256 26.65 9.48 15.97
N LEU A 257 26.30 10.43 16.84
CA LEU A 257 25.86 10.11 18.21
C LEU A 257 24.59 9.27 18.22
N THR A 258 23.61 9.61 17.38
CA THR A 258 22.35 8.86 17.26
C THR A 258 22.60 7.45 16.72
N ALA A 259 23.48 7.30 15.73
CA ALA A 259 23.91 6.00 15.21
C ALA A 259 24.60 5.16 16.29
N PHE A 260 25.51 5.75 17.06
CA PHE A 260 26.18 5.08 18.17
C PHE A 260 25.19 4.61 19.25
N LEU A 261 24.27 5.50 19.71
CA LEU A 261 23.25 5.16 20.69
C LEU A 261 22.33 4.05 20.19
N PHE A 262 21.96 4.06 18.92
CA PHE A 262 21.21 2.97 18.31
C PHE A 262 21.97 1.66 18.41
N ARG A 263 23.23 1.61 18.00
CA ARG A 263 24.05 0.37 18.00
C ARG A 263 24.17 -0.27 19.36
N ILE A 264 24.42 0.51 20.40
CA ILE A 264 24.55 -0.03 21.77
C ILE A 264 23.21 -0.43 22.39
N SER A 265 22.09 0.14 21.93
CA SER A 265 20.75 -0.17 22.44
C SER A 265 19.94 -1.13 21.55
N GLU A 266 20.46 -1.53 20.39
CA GLU A 266 19.75 -2.30 19.37
C GLU A 266 19.03 -3.54 19.92
N SER A 267 19.75 -4.38 20.68
CA SER A 267 19.16 -5.59 21.27
C SER A 267 18.05 -5.29 22.29
N LEU A 268 18.19 -4.21 23.07
CA LEU A 268 17.16 -3.79 24.02
C LEU A 268 15.93 -3.24 23.31
N LEU A 269 16.14 -2.48 22.24
CA LEU A 269 15.05 -1.97 21.38
C LEU A 269 14.29 -3.15 20.76
N GLU A 270 14.98 -4.09 20.14
CA GLU A 270 14.34 -5.27 19.52
C GLU A 270 13.57 -6.11 20.55
N LYS A 271 14.14 -6.33 21.75
CA LYS A 271 13.46 -7.04 22.83
C LYS A 271 12.15 -6.33 23.23
N ASN A 272 12.14 -5.00 23.33
CA ASN A 272 10.90 -4.26 23.59
C ASN A 272 9.91 -4.38 22.45
N LEU A 273 10.39 -4.18 21.20
CA LEU A 273 9.55 -4.12 20.00
C LEU A 273 8.93 -5.47 19.63
N THR A 274 9.59 -6.58 19.98
CA THR A 274 9.07 -7.95 19.81
C THR A 274 8.33 -8.47 21.04
N GLY A 275 8.26 -7.70 22.12
CA GLY A 275 7.56 -8.05 23.34
C GLY A 275 6.05 -7.80 23.29
N LYS A 276 5.36 -8.15 24.38
CA LYS A 276 3.90 -8.01 24.52
C LYS A 276 3.39 -6.56 24.48
N HIS A 277 4.22 -5.58 24.87
CA HIS A 277 3.84 -4.17 24.95
C HIS A 277 4.84 -3.28 24.21
N PRO A 278 4.92 -3.35 22.88
CA PRO A 278 5.88 -2.59 22.10
C PRO A 278 5.62 -1.08 22.20
N SER A 279 6.71 -0.30 22.32
CA SER A 279 6.64 1.16 22.38
C SER A 279 6.80 1.78 20.99
N LEU A 280 5.80 2.51 20.52
CA LEU A 280 5.88 3.22 19.23
C LEU A 280 6.92 4.34 19.23
N ARG A 281 7.25 4.92 20.41
CA ARG A 281 8.34 5.90 20.54
C ARG A 281 9.70 5.25 20.32
N LEU A 282 9.92 4.06 20.91
CA LEU A 282 11.13 3.28 20.68
C LEU A 282 11.21 2.79 19.22
N PHE A 283 10.08 2.44 18.61
CA PHE A 283 10.04 2.09 17.21
C PHE A 283 10.41 3.26 16.29
N ALA A 284 9.95 4.48 16.60
CA ALA A 284 10.36 5.68 15.86
C ALA A 284 11.88 5.94 16.00
N PHE A 285 12.43 5.78 17.21
CA PHE A 285 13.88 5.87 17.44
C PHE A 285 14.63 4.77 16.71
N TYR A 286 14.14 3.52 16.74
CA TYR A 286 14.74 2.37 16.03
C TYR A 286 14.90 2.67 14.54
N LYS A 287 13.84 3.15 13.87
CA LYS A 287 13.91 3.53 12.44
C LYS A 287 14.91 4.65 12.19
N LEU A 288 14.87 5.72 12.99
CA LEU A 288 15.76 6.87 12.84
C LEU A 288 17.21 6.52 13.12
N GLY A 289 17.48 5.79 14.22
CA GLY A 289 18.81 5.36 14.59
C GLY A 289 19.44 4.41 13.57
N TYR A 290 18.64 3.47 13.04
CA TYR A 290 19.07 2.58 11.95
C TYR A 290 19.42 3.37 10.68
N PHE A 291 18.60 4.38 10.31
CA PHE A 291 18.92 5.24 9.17
C PHE A 291 20.19 6.05 9.39
N CYS A 292 20.38 6.63 10.58
CA CYS A 292 21.61 7.32 10.95
C CYS A 292 22.83 6.41 10.84
N TRP A 293 22.71 5.17 11.31
CA TRP A 293 23.80 4.18 11.21
C TRP A 293 24.17 3.80 9.78
N LEU A 294 23.19 3.73 8.89
CA LEU A 294 23.44 3.48 7.46
C LEU A 294 24.09 4.69 6.74
N SER A 295 24.00 5.88 7.33
CA SER A 295 24.42 7.14 6.73
C SER A 295 25.83 7.61 7.19
N VAL A 296 26.46 6.90 8.15
CA VAL A 296 27.81 7.14 8.67
C VAL A 296 28.75 6.04 8.21
#